data_e3597de364118510dd0534a345cceee8
#
_entry.id   e3597de364118510dd0534a345cceee8
#
_cell.length_a   1.000
_cell.length_b   1.000
_cell.length_c   1.000
_cell.angle_alpha   90.00
_cell.angle_beta   90.00
_cell.angle_gamma   90.00
#
_symmetry.space_group_name_H-M   'P 1'
#
loop_
_entity.id
_entity.type
_entity.pdbx_description
1 polymer ?
#
loop_
_entity_poly.entity_id
_entity_poly.type
_entity_poly.pdbx_seq_one_letter_code
_entity_poly.pdbx_strand_id
1 'polypeptide(L)'
;MKKLLVTSLTCLMMISCNQKENPLLSEFSTPFGVPPFEQIKPEHYMPAFEEGIRQHDAEIAAIIANPETPTFKNTIEPLEFSGMLLTQVNLIFSSLTEAETNDELQAIAKEISPKLTEHYDNISLNGELFARIKTVYENRDKENLDTEQMKVLENHYKDFVRAGALLSEEDKATLREINKELAMLSIQYGDNALAESNAFELVIDNETDLAGLPEAVVTAAADEA
;
A
#
# COMPACT_ATOMS: atom_id res chain seq x y z
N MET A 1 5.68 -62.39 -38.65
CA MET A 1 5.72 -61.93 -37.25
C MET A 1 5.63 -60.39 -37.27
N LYS A 2 4.38 -59.86 -37.13
CA LYS A 2 4.11 -58.43 -37.14
C LYS A 2 4.08 -57.95 -35.68
N LYS A 3 5.01 -57.07 -35.33
CA LYS A 3 5.04 -56.42 -34.00
C LYS A 3 4.03 -55.27 -34.03
N LEU A 4 2.97 -55.36 -33.23
CA LEU A 4 2.03 -54.27 -32.98
C LEU A 4 2.74 -53.29 -32.01
N LEU A 5 2.95 -52.08 -32.43
CA LEU A 5 3.35 -50.95 -31.58
C LEU A 5 2.07 -50.32 -31.02
N VAL A 6 1.84 -50.51 -29.76
CA VAL A 6 0.75 -49.81 -29.03
C VAL A 6 1.32 -48.50 -28.53
N THR A 7 0.95 -47.40 -29.20
CA THR A 7 1.28 -46.04 -28.78
C THR A 7 0.23 -45.60 -27.76
N SER A 8 0.60 -45.61 -26.47
CA SER A 8 -0.22 -45.06 -25.39
C SER A 8 -0.17 -43.53 -25.47
N LEU A 9 -1.25 -42.94 -25.94
CA LEU A 9 -1.48 -41.50 -25.94
C LEU A 9 -1.97 -41.08 -24.55
N THR A 10 -1.04 -40.69 -23.67
CA THR A 10 -1.36 -40.14 -22.36
C THR A 10 -1.90 -38.72 -22.56
N CYS A 11 -3.23 -38.59 -22.52
CA CYS A 11 -3.92 -37.31 -22.51
C CYS A 11 -3.65 -36.62 -21.16
N LEU A 12 -2.67 -35.69 -21.12
CA LEU A 12 -2.50 -34.77 -19.99
C LEU A 12 -3.70 -33.84 -20.00
N MET A 13 -4.71 -34.14 -19.19
CA MET A 13 -5.76 -33.17 -18.87
C MET A 13 -5.09 -32.05 -18.08
N MET A 14 -4.78 -30.95 -18.73
CA MET A 14 -4.56 -29.67 -18.08
C MET A 14 -5.89 -29.28 -17.43
N ILE A 15 -6.02 -29.55 -16.13
CA ILE A 15 -7.05 -28.92 -15.31
C ILE A 15 -6.62 -27.46 -15.21
N SER A 16 -7.06 -26.65 -16.16
CA SER A 16 -7.04 -25.21 -16.01
C SER A 16 -8.02 -24.91 -14.87
N CYS A 17 -7.49 -24.79 -13.66
CA CYS A 17 -8.23 -24.09 -12.62
C CYS A 17 -8.55 -22.71 -13.18
N ASN A 18 -9.84 -22.47 -13.42
CA ASN A 18 -10.36 -21.15 -13.72
C ASN A 18 -10.33 -20.34 -12.41
N GLN A 19 -9.12 -20.04 -11.94
CA GLN A 19 -8.92 -19.06 -10.90
C GLN A 19 -9.37 -17.74 -11.55
N LYS A 20 -10.51 -17.20 -11.12
CA LYS A 20 -10.92 -15.86 -11.55
C LYS A 20 -9.72 -14.97 -11.32
N GLU A 21 -9.21 -14.35 -12.39
CA GLU A 21 -8.07 -13.46 -12.31
C GLU A 21 -8.42 -12.35 -11.30
N ASN A 22 -7.51 -12.10 -10.38
CA ASN A 22 -7.66 -11.02 -9.41
C ASN A 22 -7.63 -9.68 -10.18
N PRO A 23 -8.73 -8.92 -10.18
CA PRO A 23 -8.80 -7.69 -10.96
C PRO A 23 -7.77 -6.63 -10.54
N LEU A 24 -7.26 -6.70 -9.30
CA LEU A 24 -6.20 -5.80 -8.81
C LEU A 24 -4.82 -6.12 -9.38
N LEU A 25 -4.62 -7.31 -9.96
CA LEU A 25 -3.35 -7.74 -10.55
C LEU A 25 -3.33 -7.61 -12.08
N SER A 26 -4.40 -7.10 -12.68
CA SER A 26 -4.54 -6.94 -14.11
C SER A 26 -4.57 -5.45 -14.49
N GLU A 27 -4.17 -5.14 -15.71
CA GLU A 27 -4.35 -3.79 -16.26
C GLU A 27 -5.84 -3.45 -16.37
N PHE A 28 -6.22 -2.25 -15.92
CA PHE A 28 -7.62 -1.82 -15.96
C PHE A 28 -8.03 -1.42 -17.36
N SER A 29 -8.86 -2.24 -18.01
CA SER A 29 -9.41 -2.00 -19.35
C SER A 29 -10.66 -1.11 -19.36
N THR A 30 -11.03 -0.56 -18.23
CA THR A 30 -12.17 0.36 -18.03
C THR A 30 -11.90 1.73 -18.66
N PRO A 31 -12.93 2.53 -18.97
CA PRO A 31 -12.74 3.89 -19.44
C PRO A 31 -11.85 4.69 -18.46
N PHE A 32 -10.86 5.40 -19.01
CA PHE A 32 -9.89 6.19 -18.26
C PHE A 32 -9.01 5.42 -17.25
N GLY A 33 -8.97 4.07 -17.32
CA GLY A 33 -8.18 3.26 -16.38
C GLY A 33 -8.73 3.27 -14.95
N VAL A 34 -10.01 3.58 -14.76
CA VAL A 34 -10.65 3.55 -13.44
C VAL A 34 -10.66 2.13 -12.89
N PRO A 35 -10.34 1.87 -11.61
CA PRO A 35 -10.44 0.53 -11.04
C PRO A 35 -11.84 -0.06 -11.22
N PRO A 36 -11.97 -1.34 -11.60
CA PRO A 36 -13.26 -1.98 -11.80
C PRO A 36 -13.92 -2.33 -10.44
N PHE A 37 -14.34 -1.34 -9.68
CA PHE A 37 -14.83 -1.47 -8.30
C PHE A 37 -15.94 -2.52 -8.15
N GLU A 38 -16.83 -2.69 -9.14
CA GLU A 38 -17.89 -3.72 -9.12
C GLU A 38 -17.35 -5.17 -9.15
N GLN A 39 -16.09 -5.34 -9.59
CA GLN A 39 -15.45 -6.65 -9.69
C GLN A 39 -14.47 -6.91 -8.54
N ILE A 40 -14.02 -5.85 -7.86
CA ILE A 40 -13.11 -5.94 -6.72
C ILE A 40 -13.91 -6.39 -5.49
N LYS A 41 -13.37 -7.40 -4.80
CA LYS A 41 -13.97 -7.98 -3.60
C LYS A 41 -12.92 -8.07 -2.50
N PRO A 42 -13.34 -8.15 -1.22
CA PRO A 42 -12.42 -8.27 -0.09
C PRO A 42 -11.35 -9.37 -0.26
N GLU A 43 -11.73 -10.55 -0.78
CA GLU A 43 -10.81 -11.66 -1.01
C GLU A 43 -9.66 -11.36 -2.00
N HIS A 44 -9.78 -10.28 -2.80
CA HIS A 44 -8.76 -9.89 -3.77
C HIS A 44 -7.61 -9.09 -3.15
N TYR A 45 -7.83 -8.42 -2.01
CA TYR A 45 -6.85 -7.49 -1.46
C TYR A 45 -5.61 -8.16 -0.92
N MET A 46 -5.73 -9.15 -0.03
CA MET A 46 -4.56 -9.79 0.57
C MET A 46 -3.60 -10.40 -0.47
N PRO A 47 -4.09 -11.19 -1.47
CA PRO A 47 -3.21 -11.69 -2.53
C PRO A 47 -2.57 -10.58 -3.38
N ALA A 48 -3.29 -9.46 -3.59
CA ALA A 48 -2.75 -8.33 -4.37
C ALA A 48 -1.69 -7.56 -3.58
N PHE A 49 -1.88 -7.35 -2.28
CA PHE A 49 -0.86 -6.77 -1.41
C PHE A 49 0.40 -7.64 -1.34
N GLU A 50 0.24 -8.95 -1.15
CA GLU A 50 1.38 -9.88 -1.09
C GLU A 50 2.18 -9.91 -2.39
N GLU A 51 1.50 -9.90 -3.54
CA GLU A 51 2.18 -9.81 -4.83
C GLU A 51 2.83 -8.43 -5.03
N GLY A 52 2.17 -7.34 -4.64
CA GLY A 52 2.73 -5.99 -4.68
C GLY A 52 4.00 -5.85 -3.84
N ILE A 53 4.00 -6.37 -2.62
CA ILE A 53 5.18 -6.41 -1.74
C ILE A 53 6.30 -7.22 -2.41
N ARG A 54 5.99 -8.41 -2.90
CA ARG A 54 6.96 -9.29 -3.55
C ARG A 54 7.62 -8.64 -4.76
N GLN A 55 6.85 -7.95 -5.60
CA GLN A 55 7.38 -7.23 -6.77
C GLN A 55 8.27 -6.07 -6.33
N HIS A 56 7.81 -5.26 -5.40
CA HIS A 56 8.59 -4.13 -4.88
C HIS A 56 9.91 -4.59 -4.25
N ASP A 57 9.90 -5.66 -3.44
CA ASP A 57 11.12 -6.24 -2.87
C ASP A 57 12.12 -6.66 -3.96
N ALA A 58 11.64 -7.26 -5.06
CA ALA A 58 12.49 -7.65 -6.18
C ALA A 58 13.08 -6.43 -6.92
N GLU A 59 12.31 -5.36 -7.09
CA GLU A 59 12.77 -4.10 -7.69
C GLU A 59 13.85 -3.43 -6.83
N ILE A 60 13.62 -3.33 -5.51
CA ILE A 60 14.61 -2.80 -4.57
C ILE A 60 15.89 -3.66 -4.55
N ALA A 61 15.74 -4.99 -4.54
CA ALA A 61 16.88 -5.90 -4.59
C ALA A 61 17.70 -5.73 -5.89
N ALA A 62 17.05 -5.48 -7.02
CA ALA A 62 17.72 -5.22 -8.30
C ALA A 62 18.51 -3.91 -8.27
N ILE A 63 17.98 -2.85 -7.65
CA ILE A 63 18.71 -1.58 -7.46
C ILE A 63 19.96 -1.81 -6.61
N ILE A 64 19.83 -2.52 -5.48
CA ILE A 64 20.93 -2.80 -4.55
C ILE A 64 22.01 -3.63 -5.23
N ALA A 65 21.61 -4.68 -5.96
CA ALA A 65 22.53 -5.62 -6.63
C ALA A 65 23.23 -5.05 -7.85
N ASN A 66 22.88 -3.85 -8.33
CA ASN A 66 23.52 -3.25 -9.50
C ASN A 66 25.01 -2.99 -9.23
N PRO A 67 25.95 -3.62 -9.97
CA PRO A 67 27.38 -3.50 -9.72
C PRO A 67 27.98 -2.18 -10.20
N GLU A 68 27.25 -1.38 -10.96
CA GLU A 68 27.73 -0.11 -11.49
C GLU A 68 27.78 0.97 -10.39
N THR A 69 28.64 1.95 -10.59
CA THR A 69 28.67 3.14 -9.73
C THR A 69 27.28 3.78 -9.68
N PRO A 70 26.76 4.09 -8.48
CA PRO A 70 25.45 4.70 -8.33
C PRO A 70 25.36 6.04 -9.06
N THR A 71 24.30 6.18 -9.86
CA THR A 71 23.92 7.39 -10.59
C THR A 71 22.43 7.66 -10.40
N PHE A 72 21.96 8.85 -10.76
CA PHE A 72 20.53 9.14 -10.76
C PHE A 72 19.77 8.08 -11.58
N LYS A 73 20.25 7.77 -12.79
CA LYS A 73 19.60 6.86 -13.72
C LYS A 73 19.52 5.40 -13.24
N ASN A 74 20.52 4.90 -12.52
CA ASN A 74 20.56 3.49 -12.11
C ASN A 74 20.19 3.28 -10.63
N THR A 75 19.85 4.34 -9.91
CA THR A 75 19.51 4.27 -8.48
C THR A 75 18.24 5.05 -8.16
N ILE A 76 18.18 6.35 -8.46
CA ILE A 76 17.05 7.20 -8.06
C ILE A 76 15.84 7.00 -8.99
N GLU A 77 16.05 7.01 -10.30
CA GLU A 77 14.98 6.81 -11.27
C GLU A 77 14.26 5.46 -11.09
N PRO A 78 14.95 4.30 -10.99
CA PRO A 78 14.26 3.05 -10.70
C PRO A 78 13.64 2.99 -9.31
N LEU A 79 14.18 3.68 -8.31
CA LEU A 79 13.58 3.77 -6.98
C LEU A 79 12.27 4.57 -7.01
N GLU A 80 12.22 5.69 -7.73
CA GLU A 80 11.02 6.53 -7.89
C GLU A 80 9.86 5.76 -8.54
N PHE A 81 10.17 4.88 -9.50
CA PHE A 81 9.18 4.06 -10.19
C PHE A 81 8.96 2.67 -9.59
N SER A 82 9.59 2.35 -8.45
CA SER A 82 9.40 1.06 -7.79
C SER A 82 8.07 1.00 -7.01
N GLY A 83 7.55 -0.20 -6.78
CA GLY A 83 6.36 -0.44 -5.97
C GLY A 83 5.05 0.06 -6.57
N MET A 84 4.96 0.26 -7.88
CA MET A 84 3.77 0.79 -8.54
C MET A 84 2.52 -0.05 -8.28
N LEU A 85 2.62 -1.40 -8.35
CA LEU A 85 1.50 -2.29 -8.05
C LEU A 85 1.05 -2.16 -6.60
N LEU A 86 1.99 -2.17 -5.66
CA LEU A 86 1.69 -2.02 -4.23
C LEU A 86 1.00 -0.69 -3.94
N THR A 87 1.50 0.38 -4.54
CA THR A 87 0.92 1.72 -4.42
C THR A 87 -0.51 1.75 -4.96
N GLN A 88 -0.74 1.17 -6.14
CA GLN A 88 -2.07 1.10 -6.74
C GLN A 88 -3.06 0.33 -5.85
N VAL A 89 -2.68 -0.85 -5.37
CA VAL A 89 -3.52 -1.67 -4.49
C VAL A 89 -3.84 -0.93 -3.20
N ASN A 90 -2.83 -0.30 -2.60
CA ASN A 90 -2.99 0.45 -1.36
C ASN A 90 -3.90 1.67 -1.52
N LEU A 91 -3.78 2.43 -2.62
CA LEU A 91 -4.66 3.57 -2.90
C LEU A 91 -6.12 3.16 -3.10
N ILE A 92 -6.37 2.05 -3.80
CA ILE A 92 -7.74 1.53 -3.98
C ILE A 92 -8.31 1.06 -2.64
N PHE A 93 -7.53 0.32 -1.87
CA PHE A 93 -7.94 -0.20 -0.57
C PHE A 93 -8.25 0.92 0.42
N SER A 94 -7.34 1.88 0.59
CA SER A 94 -7.54 3.00 1.52
C SER A 94 -8.72 3.88 1.12
N SER A 95 -8.90 4.16 -0.18
CA SER A 95 -10.05 4.93 -0.65
C SER A 95 -11.38 4.27 -0.30
N LEU A 96 -11.48 2.93 -0.40
CA LEU A 96 -12.70 2.21 -0.05
C LEU A 96 -12.90 2.12 1.47
N THR A 97 -11.82 1.90 2.25
CA THR A 97 -11.93 1.85 3.71
C THR A 97 -12.26 3.20 4.32
N GLU A 98 -11.89 4.31 3.69
CA GLU A 98 -12.23 5.66 4.14
C GLU A 98 -13.65 6.08 3.75
N ALA A 99 -14.14 5.62 2.58
CA ALA A 99 -15.45 6.04 2.06
C ALA A 99 -16.59 5.12 2.50
N GLU A 100 -16.37 3.80 2.59
CA GLU A 100 -17.41 2.79 2.82
C GLU A 100 -16.80 1.55 3.49
N THR A 101 -16.33 1.71 4.73
CA THR A 101 -15.73 0.61 5.49
C THR A 101 -16.79 -0.40 5.98
N ASN A 102 -16.33 -1.62 6.22
CA ASN A 102 -17.09 -2.69 6.87
C ASN A 102 -16.14 -3.60 7.66
N ASP A 103 -16.70 -4.52 8.45
CA ASP A 103 -15.92 -5.42 9.32
C ASP A 103 -14.86 -6.23 8.55
N GLU A 104 -15.15 -6.62 7.30
CA GLU A 104 -14.25 -7.42 6.47
C GLU A 104 -13.05 -6.58 6.00
N LEU A 105 -13.27 -5.35 5.53
CA LEU A 105 -12.20 -4.42 5.16
C LEU A 105 -11.37 -4.00 6.39
N GLN A 106 -11.99 -3.80 7.54
CA GLN A 106 -11.28 -3.51 8.79
C GLN A 106 -10.40 -4.69 9.24
N ALA A 107 -10.86 -5.93 9.07
CA ALA A 107 -10.06 -7.11 9.36
C ALA A 107 -8.83 -7.20 8.44
N ILE A 108 -9.00 -6.93 7.14
CA ILE A 108 -7.89 -6.86 6.18
C ILE A 108 -6.91 -5.75 6.55
N ALA A 109 -7.39 -4.56 6.93
CA ALA A 109 -6.55 -3.45 7.34
C ALA A 109 -5.67 -3.82 8.56
N LYS A 110 -6.23 -4.52 9.55
CA LYS A 110 -5.48 -5.01 10.72
C LYS A 110 -4.42 -6.05 10.36
N GLU A 111 -4.67 -6.87 9.36
CA GLU A 111 -3.73 -7.90 8.91
C GLU A 111 -2.61 -7.32 8.06
N ILE A 112 -2.94 -6.40 7.12
CA ILE A 112 -1.97 -5.90 6.16
C ILE A 112 -1.08 -4.78 6.72
N SER A 113 -1.59 -3.95 7.65
CA SER A 113 -0.85 -2.78 8.17
C SER A 113 0.52 -3.14 8.76
N PRO A 114 0.68 -4.16 9.64
CA PRO A 114 2.00 -4.54 10.13
C PRO A 114 2.92 -5.07 9.03
N LYS A 115 2.40 -5.77 8.02
CA LYS A 115 3.18 -6.25 6.86
C LYS A 115 3.70 -5.09 6.01
N LEU A 116 2.85 -4.08 5.76
CA LEU A 116 3.27 -2.86 5.04
C LEU A 116 4.29 -2.06 5.83
N THR A 117 4.10 -1.92 7.14
CA THR A 117 5.06 -1.23 8.02
C THR A 117 6.43 -1.92 7.96
N GLU A 118 6.47 -3.24 8.12
CA GLU A 118 7.71 -4.01 8.01
C GLU A 118 8.36 -3.86 6.63
N HIS A 119 7.57 -3.95 5.56
CA HIS A 119 8.05 -3.79 4.19
C HIS A 119 8.70 -2.41 3.96
N TYR A 120 8.02 -1.32 4.34
CA TYR A 120 8.57 0.03 4.17
C TYR A 120 9.76 0.32 5.09
N ASP A 121 9.77 -0.22 6.30
CA ASP A 121 10.93 -0.16 7.19
C ASP A 121 12.13 -0.91 6.59
N ASN A 122 11.90 -2.06 5.95
CA ASN A 122 12.96 -2.83 5.27
C ASN A 122 13.59 -2.06 4.11
N ILE A 123 12.85 -1.17 3.46
CA ILE A 123 13.37 -0.29 2.41
C ILE A 123 14.06 0.94 3.02
N SER A 124 13.35 1.69 3.84
CA SER A 124 13.81 3.00 4.35
C SER A 124 15.01 2.91 5.31
N LEU A 125 15.13 1.80 6.03
CA LEU A 125 16.25 1.52 6.95
C LEU A 125 17.36 0.68 6.30
N ASN A 126 17.26 0.36 5.00
CA ASN A 126 18.26 -0.42 4.30
C ASN A 126 19.54 0.37 4.07
N GLY A 127 20.63 -0.07 4.73
CA GLY A 127 21.91 0.60 4.66
C GLY A 127 22.60 0.55 3.29
N GLU A 128 22.39 -0.54 2.51
CA GLU A 128 22.99 -0.69 1.18
C GLU A 128 22.28 0.20 0.16
N LEU A 129 20.94 0.24 0.20
CA LEU A 129 20.16 1.14 -0.63
C LEU A 129 20.50 2.61 -0.31
N PHE A 130 20.53 2.96 0.99
CA PHE A 130 20.89 4.31 1.40
C PHE A 130 22.30 4.71 0.99
N ALA A 131 23.27 3.80 1.03
CA ALA A 131 24.63 4.07 0.57
C ALA A 131 24.67 4.46 -0.92
N ARG A 132 23.84 3.81 -1.75
CA ARG A 132 23.68 4.16 -3.17
C ARG A 132 23.07 5.55 -3.33
N ILE A 133 21.96 5.82 -2.65
CA ILE A 133 21.27 7.14 -2.67
C ILE A 133 22.23 8.24 -2.23
N LYS A 134 22.96 8.03 -1.14
CA LYS A 134 23.95 8.96 -0.60
C LYS A 134 25.07 9.24 -1.61
N THR A 135 25.57 8.21 -2.29
CA THR A 135 26.60 8.36 -3.32
C THR A 135 26.12 9.26 -4.47
N VAL A 136 24.89 9.08 -4.94
CA VAL A 136 24.31 9.95 -5.98
C VAL A 136 24.17 11.38 -5.45
N TYR A 137 23.64 11.54 -4.23
CA TYR A 137 23.44 12.85 -3.62
C TYR A 137 24.76 13.64 -3.44
N GLU A 138 25.82 12.98 -3.00
CA GLU A 138 27.14 13.60 -2.81
C GLU A 138 27.81 13.98 -4.14
N ASN A 139 27.49 13.31 -5.24
CA ASN A 139 28.02 13.56 -6.58
C ASN A 139 27.06 14.32 -7.52
N ARG A 140 25.93 14.78 -7.04
CA ARG A 140 24.85 15.39 -7.83
C ARG A 140 25.29 16.51 -8.77
N ASP A 141 26.28 17.31 -8.35
CA ASP A 141 26.81 18.42 -9.17
C ASP A 141 27.57 17.93 -10.42
N LYS A 142 27.87 16.63 -10.52
CA LYS A 142 28.59 16.03 -11.66
C LYS A 142 27.65 15.33 -12.65
N GLU A 143 26.37 15.13 -12.29
CA GLU A 143 25.42 14.34 -13.08
C GLU A 143 24.58 15.17 -14.08
N ASN A 144 24.75 16.49 -14.10
CA ASN A 144 23.98 17.40 -14.96
C ASN A 144 22.47 17.22 -14.85
N LEU A 145 21.96 17.01 -13.61
CA LEU A 145 20.54 16.84 -13.34
C LEU A 145 19.77 18.12 -13.62
N ASP A 146 18.57 17.99 -14.17
CA ASP A 146 17.64 19.10 -14.25
C ASP A 146 17.03 19.46 -12.88
N THR A 147 16.18 20.48 -12.82
CA THR A 147 15.60 20.96 -11.56
C THR A 147 14.69 19.93 -10.89
N GLU A 148 13.93 19.19 -11.69
CA GLU A 148 13.00 18.16 -11.20
C GLU A 148 13.78 16.95 -10.66
N GLN A 149 14.72 16.43 -11.42
CA GLN A 149 15.62 15.34 -11.01
C GLN A 149 16.40 15.67 -9.74
N MET A 150 16.91 16.89 -9.64
CA MET A 150 17.59 17.35 -8.41
C MET A 150 16.62 17.34 -7.23
N LYS A 151 15.38 17.75 -7.42
CA LYS A 151 14.37 17.78 -6.36
C LYS A 151 13.98 16.37 -5.90
N VAL A 152 13.79 15.44 -6.85
CA VAL A 152 13.50 14.03 -6.55
C VAL A 152 14.66 13.42 -5.74
N LEU A 153 15.90 13.59 -6.17
CA LEU A 153 17.08 13.13 -5.45
C LEU A 153 17.15 13.69 -4.02
N GLU A 154 16.94 15.00 -3.86
CA GLU A 154 16.93 15.63 -2.53
C GLU A 154 15.84 15.08 -1.62
N ASN A 155 14.64 14.82 -2.17
CA ASN A 155 13.53 14.26 -1.41
C ASN A 155 13.88 12.84 -0.94
N HIS A 156 14.30 11.95 -1.82
CA HIS A 156 14.72 10.59 -1.43
C HIS A 156 15.80 10.61 -0.36
N TYR A 157 16.85 11.40 -0.54
CA TYR A 157 17.91 11.48 0.47
C TYR A 157 17.39 11.95 1.83
N LYS A 158 16.59 13.03 1.86
CA LYS A 158 16.02 13.58 3.10
C LYS A 158 15.04 12.61 3.76
N ASP A 159 14.22 11.92 2.98
CA ASP A 159 13.21 11.01 3.50
C ASP A 159 13.88 9.76 4.13
N PHE A 160 14.90 9.20 3.50
CA PHE A 160 15.69 8.12 4.11
C PHE A 160 16.40 8.58 5.41
N VAL A 161 16.97 9.76 5.43
CA VAL A 161 17.60 10.32 6.65
C VAL A 161 16.57 10.49 7.76
N ARG A 162 15.39 11.04 7.46
CA ARG A 162 14.30 11.24 8.43
C ARG A 162 13.71 9.92 8.91
N ALA A 163 13.63 8.92 8.03
CA ALA A 163 13.17 7.59 8.38
C ALA A 163 14.16 6.81 9.27
N GLY A 164 15.40 7.32 9.46
CA GLY A 164 16.37 6.70 10.35
C GLY A 164 17.50 5.93 9.66
N ALA A 165 17.75 6.14 8.36
CA ALA A 165 18.81 5.44 7.62
C ALA A 165 20.21 5.61 8.25
N LEU A 166 20.44 6.70 8.97
CA LEU A 166 21.70 7.01 9.65
C LEU A 166 21.81 6.45 11.08
N LEU A 167 20.77 5.85 11.62
CA LEU A 167 20.77 5.24 12.95
C LEU A 167 21.68 4.01 13.00
N SER A 168 22.11 3.66 14.23
CA SER A 168 22.77 2.38 14.48
C SER A 168 21.80 1.21 14.20
N GLU A 169 22.31 0.01 13.95
CA GLU A 169 21.45 -1.17 13.74
C GLU A 169 20.61 -1.50 14.98
N GLU A 170 21.11 -1.22 16.19
CA GLU A 170 20.36 -1.36 17.44
C GLU A 170 19.18 -0.37 17.51
N ASP A 171 19.42 0.89 17.17
CA ASP A 171 18.38 1.92 17.14
C ASP A 171 17.35 1.66 16.01
N LYS A 172 17.80 1.18 14.85
CA LYS A 172 16.90 0.75 13.76
C LYS A 172 16.00 -0.41 14.21
N ALA A 173 16.53 -1.37 14.95
CA ALA A 173 15.73 -2.47 15.49
C ALA A 173 14.65 -1.93 16.45
N THR A 174 15.03 -1.02 17.35
CA THR A 174 14.09 -0.37 18.26
C THR A 174 13.03 0.43 17.51
N LEU A 175 13.43 1.17 16.47
CA LEU A 175 12.51 1.97 15.65
C LEU A 175 11.48 1.09 14.93
N ARG A 176 11.88 -0.09 14.41
CA ARG A 176 10.95 -1.05 13.80
C ARG A 176 9.85 -1.51 14.76
N GLU A 177 10.20 -1.81 16.02
CA GLU A 177 9.21 -2.19 17.03
C GLU A 177 8.25 -1.03 17.34
N ILE A 178 8.76 0.20 17.44
CA ILE A 178 7.95 1.40 17.65
C ILE A 178 6.99 1.61 16.46
N ASN A 179 7.48 1.51 15.22
CA ASN A 179 6.68 1.69 14.02
C ASN A 179 5.56 0.65 13.93
N LYS A 180 5.86 -0.60 14.27
CA LYS A 180 4.87 -1.68 14.30
C LYS A 180 3.77 -1.43 15.34
N GLU A 181 4.14 -1.01 16.55
CA GLU A 181 3.18 -0.66 17.59
C GLU A 181 2.34 0.56 17.18
N LEU A 182 2.98 1.60 16.64
CA LEU A 182 2.32 2.81 16.16
C LEU A 182 1.30 2.51 15.05
N ALA A 183 1.63 1.62 14.11
CA ALA A 183 0.72 1.20 13.04
C ALA A 183 -0.58 0.59 13.62
N MET A 184 -0.46 -0.29 14.61
CA MET A 184 -1.61 -0.92 15.25
C MET A 184 -2.42 0.06 16.09
N LEU A 185 -1.76 0.95 16.85
CA LEU A 185 -2.42 1.99 17.63
C LEU A 185 -3.17 2.99 16.75
N SER A 186 -2.63 3.32 15.57
CA SER A 186 -3.29 4.20 14.61
C SER A 186 -4.61 3.61 14.09
N ILE A 187 -4.62 2.31 13.77
CA ILE A 187 -5.84 1.61 13.36
C ILE A 187 -6.85 1.61 14.53
N GLN A 188 -6.41 1.23 15.71
CA GLN A 188 -7.30 1.18 16.88
C GLN A 188 -7.89 2.55 17.21
N TYR A 189 -7.12 3.62 17.08
CA TYR A 189 -7.61 4.98 17.26
C TYR A 189 -8.69 5.32 16.23
N GLY A 190 -8.47 5.00 14.95
CA GLY A 190 -9.44 5.22 13.88
C GLY A 190 -10.75 4.46 14.12
N ASP A 191 -10.65 3.16 14.46
CA ASP A 191 -11.82 2.32 14.78
C ASP A 191 -12.61 2.89 15.98
N ASN A 192 -11.92 3.32 17.05
CA ASN A 192 -12.56 3.90 18.23
C ASN A 192 -13.25 5.24 17.91
N ALA A 193 -12.59 6.10 17.12
CA ALA A 193 -13.16 7.38 16.71
C ALA A 193 -14.42 7.18 15.84
N LEU A 194 -14.40 6.21 14.94
CA LEU A 194 -15.57 5.85 14.13
C LEU A 194 -16.71 5.30 15.00
N ALA A 195 -16.40 4.38 15.92
CA ALA A 195 -17.39 3.80 16.83
C ALA A 195 -18.06 4.84 17.72
N GLU A 196 -17.28 5.76 18.32
CA GLU A 196 -17.81 6.87 19.11
C GLU A 196 -18.66 7.83 18.27
N SER A 197 -18.24 8.13 17.04
CA SER A 197 -19.02 8.98 16.13
C SER A 197 -20.36 8.35 15.76
N ASN A 198 -20.37 7.03 15.52
CA ASN A 198 -21.59 6.28 15.19
C ASN A 198 -22.50 6.04 16.40
N ALA A 199 -21.94 6.02 17.61
CA ALA A 199 -22.71 5.83 18.85
C ALA A 199 -23.23 7.16 19.42
N PHE A 200 -22.77 8.31 18.88
CA PHE A 200 -23.19 9.60 19.38
C PHE A 200 -24.64 9.89 19.02
N GLU A 201 -25.47 10.07 20.05
CA GLU A 201 -26.86 10.49 19.93
C GLU A 201 -27.10 11.73 20.80
N LEU A 202 -27.69 12.77 20.26
CA LEU A 202 -28.17 13.94 20.98
C LEU A 202 -29.68 13.86 21.09
N VAL A 203 -30.17 13.36 22.25
CA VAL A 203 -31.62 13.32 22.55
C VAL A 203 -32.05 14.66 23.07
N ILE A 204 -33.08 15.28 22.45
CA ILE A 204 -33.68 16.54 22.90
C ILE A 204 -35.11 16.25 23.38
N ASP A 205 -35.30 16.26 24.69
CA ASP A 205 -36.60 15.96 25.32
C ASP A 205 -37.49 17.21 25.54
N ASN A 206 -36.94 18.41 25.35
CA ASN A 206 -37.63 19.64 25.61
C ASN A 206 -37.82 20.47 24.31
N GLU A 207 -39.07 20.70 23.94
CA GLU A 207 -39.43 21.46 22.75
C GLU A 207 -38.80 22.88 22.69
N THR A 208 -38.56 23.51 23.85
CA THR A 208 -37.94 24.82 23.92
C THR A 208 -36.49 24.83 23.44
N ASP A 209 -35.81 23.70 23.52
CA ASP A 209 -34.41 23.54 23.08
C ASP A 209 -34.28 23.40 21.53
N LEU A 210 -35.42 23.21 20.83
CA LEU A 210 -35.52 23.23 19.40
C LEU A 210 -35.70 24.66 18.84
N ALA A 211 -35.80 25.66 19.69
CA ALA A 211 -36.04 27.05 19.30
C ALA A 211 -34.94 27.58 18.37
N GLY A 212 -35.32 28.04 17.19
CA GLY A 212 -34.38 28.55 16.18
C GLY A 212 -33.87 27.54 15.15
N LEU A 213 -34.21 26.25 15.30
CA LEU A 213 -33.99 25.26 14.29
C LEU A 213 -35.02 25.39 13.14
N PRO A 214 -34.63 25.23 11.85
CA PRO A 214 -35.57 25.12 10.76
C PRO A 214 -36.50 23.89 10.93
N GLU A 215 -37.77 24.03 10.54
CA GLU A 215 -38.77 22.95 10.63
C GLU A 215 -38.29 21.67 9.93
N ALA A 216 -37.60 21.76 8.80
CA ALA A 216 -37.06 20.60 8.07
C ALA A 216 -36.01 19.83 8.90
N VAL A 217 -35.20 20.51 9.73
CA VAL A 217 -34.20 19.86 10.60
C VAL A 217 -34.93 19.15 11.77
N VAL A 218 -35.93 19.76 12.35
CA VAL A 218 -36.73 19.17 13.43
C VAL A 218 -37.49 17.92 12.95
N THR A 219 -38.08 18.01 11.73
CA THR A 219 -38.79 16.89 11.14
C THR A 219 -37.83 15.72 10.82
N ALA A 220 -36.69 15.99 10.23
CA ALA A 220 -35.68 14.96 9.91
C ALA A 220 -35.17 14.26 11.18
N ALA A 221 -34.92 15.04 12.27
CA ALA A 221 -34.50 14.45 13.55
C ALA A 221 -35.61 13.59 14.20
N ALA A 222 -36.87 13.99 14.03
CA ALA A 222 -38.01 13.21 14.55
C ALA A 222 -38.25 11.92 13.77
N ASP A 223 -37.92 11.89 12.48
CA ASP A 223 -38.03 10.69 11.61
C ASP A 223 -36.93 9.66 11.93
N GLU A 224 -35.80 10.09 12.49
CA GLU A 224 -34.68 9.24 12.92
C GLU A 224 -34.84 8.68 14.34
N ALA A 225 -35.65 9.28 15.18
CA ALA A 225 -35.86 8.91 16.60
C ALA A 225 -36.85 7.74 16.75
#